data_273a8c0dc99158897915e6795d5cd443
#
_entry.id   273a8c0dc99158897915e6795d5cd443
#
_cell.length_a   1.000
_cell.length_b   1.000
_cell.length_c   1.000
_cell.angle_alpha   90.00
_cell.angle_beta   90.00
_cell.angle_gamma   90.00
#
_symmetry.space_group_name_H-M   'P 1'
#
loop_
_entity.id
_entity.type
_entity.pdbx_description
1 polymer ?
#
loop_
_entity_poly.entity_id
_entity_poly.type
_entity_poly.pdbx_seq_one_letter_code
_entity_poly.pdbx_strand_id
1 'polypeptide(L)'
;MPSTDCPSTCPECSDSPLSLTGNIVGILTFAIGLLASSLAFFIIASGIQDELTALESSLAKSGHQIQHSRRYFQARDSDRDLALQEMEAEMAAALDSTETLYLEVLDKVRRVRESAGSVWTRISWWQRGRQAVASDMARLESEKTHLGSLQLTFLLK
;
A
#
# COMPACT_ATOMS: atom_id res chain seq x y z
N MET A 1 39.84 -36.58 -66.35
CA MET A 1 39.00 -36.11 -65.28
C MET A 1 39.78 -35.11 -64.44
N PRO A 2 39.46 -33.82 -64.42
CA PRO A 2 40.26 -32.84 -63.68
C PRO A 2 39.82 -32.86 -62.21
N SER A 3 40.79 -33.00 -61.31
CA SER A 3 40.62 -32.91 -59.88
C SER A 3 40.34 -31.44 -59.48
N THR A 4 39.18 -31.19 -58.89
CA THR A 4 38.85 -29.87 -58.37
C THR A 4 39.42 -29.78 -56.93
N ASP A 5 40.65 -29.23 -56.85
CA ASP A 5 41.21 -28.81 -55.57
C ASP A 5 40.36 -27.63 -55.01
N CYS A 6 39.65 -27.90 -53.95
CA CYS A 6 39.06 -26.82 -53.15
C CYS A 6 40.19 -26.14 -52.36
N PRO A 7 40.39 -24.84 -52.46
CA PRO A 7 41.34 -24.13 -51.62
C PRO A 7 40.74 -24.02 -50.22
N SER A 8 41.29 -24.75 -49.26
CA SER A 8 41.03 -24.69 -47.83
C SER A 8 41.68 -23.45 -47.19
N THR A 9 41.21 -22.28 -47.53
CA THR A 9 41.46 -21.04 -46.78
C THR A 9 40.11 -20.45 -46.42
N CYS A 10 39.49 -21.01 -45.36
CA CYS A 10 38.54 -20.23 -44.61
C CYS A 10 39.29 -19.02 -44.04
N PRO A 11 38.91 -17.78 -44.37
CA PRO A 11 39.41 -16.65 -43.64
C PRO A 11 39.01 -16.85 -42.17
N GLU A 12 40.00 -16.96 -41.29
CA GLU A 12 39.77 -16.87 -39.86
C GLU A 12 38.85 -15.69 -39.66
N CYS A 13 37.67 -15.94 -39.09
CA CYS A 13 36.75 -14.91 -38.62
C CYS A 13 37.48 -14.23 -37.43
N SER A 14 38.48 -13.40 -37.76
CA SER A 14 39.08 -12.48 -36.80
C SER A 14 38.00 -11.49 -36.43
N ASP A 15 37.39 -11.70 -35.28
CA ASP A 15 36.45 -10.75 -34.70
C ASP A 15 37.11 -9.37 -34.71
N SER A 16 36.47 -8.43 -35.41
CA SER A 16 37.04 -7.10 -35.50
C SER A 16 37.11 -6.50 -34.09
N PRO A 17 38.14 -5.72 -33.74
CA PRO A 17 38.24 -5.09 -32.41
C PRO A 17 37.03 -4.28 -32.03
N LEU A 18 36.28 -3.76 -33.00
CA LEU A 18 34.99 -3.06 -32.82
C LEU A 18 33.89 -3.97 -32.35
N SER A 19 33.82 -5.22 -32.85
CA SER A 19 32.83 -6.20 -32.40
C SER A 19 33.06 -6.62 -30.95
N LEU A 20 34.30 -6.83 -30.56
CA LEU A 20 34.68 -7.19 -29.20
C LEU A 20 34.35 -6.03 -28.22
N THR A 21 34.68 -4.80 -28.57
CA THR A 21 34.39 -3.61 -27.78
C THR A 21 32.87 -3.40 -27.62
N GLY A 22 32.11 -3.59 -28.71
CA GLY A 22 30.64 -3.48 -28.66
C GLY A 22 30.02 -4.49 -27.72
N ASN A 23 30.49 -5.74 -27.73
CA ASN A 23 30.00 -6.78 -26.80
C ASN A 23 30.34 -6.47 -25.35
N ILE A 24 31.58 -6.01 -25.06
CA ILE A 24 32.00 -5.65 -23.69
C ILE A 24 31.13 -4.49 -23.16
N VAL A 25 30.98 -3.44 -23.95
CA VAL A 25 30.12 -2.27 -23.56
C VAL A 25 28.70 -2.70 -23.38
N GLY A 26 28.14 -3.56 -24.24
CA GLY A 26 26.77 -4.09 -24.12
C GLY A 26 26.57 -4.87 -22.82
N ILE A 27 27.48 -5.78 -22.47
CA ILE A 27 27.43 -6.55 -21.23
C ILE A 27 27.53 -5.63 -20.00
N LEU A 28 28.45 -4.67 -20.05
CA LEU A 28 28.65 -3.72 -18.94
C LEU A 28 27.42 -2.85 -18.72
N THR A 29 26.82 -2.32 -19.77
CA THR A 29 25.60 -1.52 -19.71
C THR A 29 24.42 -2.34 -19.17
N PHE A 30 24.30 -3.59 -19.63
CA PHE A 30 23.29 -4.51 -19.12
C PHE A 30 23.49 -4.82 -17.62
N ALA A 31 24.72 -5.09 -17.20
CA ALA A 31 25.04 -5.36 -15.80
C ALA A 31 24.75 -4.15 -14.90
N ILE A 32 25.12 -2.95 -15.35
CA ILE A 32 24.80 -1.70 -14.63
C ILE A 32 23.28 -1.48 -14.55
N GLY A 33 22.55 -1.71 -15.64
CA GLY A 33 21.09 -1.63 -15.68
C GLY A 33 20.42 -2.60 -14.71
N LEU A 34 20.90 -3.85 -14.64
CA LEU A 34 20.42 -4.84 -13.67
C LEU A 34 20.70 -4.42 -12.22
N LEU A 35 21.91 -3.94 -11.94
CA LEU A 35 22.27 -3.47 -10.60
C LEU A 35 21.44 -2.28 -10.18
N ALA A 36 21.25 -1.27 -11.04
CA ALA A 36 20.43 -0.10 -10.77
C ALA A 36 18.97 -0.49 -10.52
N SER A 37 18.41 -1.39 -11.34
CA SER A 37 17.05 -1.90 -11.18
C SER A 37 16.88 -2.68 -9.87
N SER A 38 17.86 -3.53 -9.52
CA SER A 38 17.86 -4.30 -8.29
C SER A 38 17.93 -3.41 -7.06
N LEU A 39 18.77 -2.37 -7.09
CA LEU A 39 18.92 -1.40 -6.02
C LEU A 39 17.62 -0.58 -5.82
N ALA A 40 17.05 -0.07 -6.89
CA ALA A 40 15.79 0.64 -6.86
C ALA A 40 14.65 -0.23 -6.28
N PHE A 41 14.59 -1.49 -6.73
CA PHE A 41 13.64 -2.45 -6.19
C PHE A 41 13.85 -2.71 -4.69
N PHE A 42 15.09 -2.85 -4.26
CA PHE A 42 15.43 -3.10 -2.85
C PHE A 42 15.03 -1.90 -1.97
N ILE A 43 15.30 -0.66 -2.40
CA ILE A 43 14.90 0.56 -1.68
C ILE A 43 13.37 0.65 -1.55
N ILE A 44 12.64 0.40 -2.64
CA ILE A 44 11.17 0.39 -2.64
C ILE A 44 10.64 -0.71 -1.71
N ALA A 45 11.24 -1.90 -1.76
CA ALA A 45 10.79 -3.04 -0.97
C ALA A 45 11.07 -2.90 0.53
N SER A 46 12.13 -2.21 0.94
CA SER A 46 12.46 -1.98 2.36
C SER A 46 11.53 -0.97 3.03
N GLY A 47 11.04 0.04 2.29
CA GLY A 47 10.15 1.07 2.82
C GLY A 47 8.73 0.59 3.17
N ILE A 48 8.29 -0.57 2.68
CA ILE A 48 6.94 -1.10 2.94
C ILE A 48 6.70 -1.41 4.41
N GLN A 49 7.70 -1.93 5.11
CA GLN A 49 7.56 -2.29 6.53
C GLN A 49 7.31 -1.06 7.41
N ASP A 50 8.04 0.01 7.16
CA ASP A 50 7.89 1.27 7.89
C ASP A 50 6.53 1.91 7.60
N GLU A 51 6.10 1.87 6.33
CA GLU A 51 4.79 2.38 5.90
C GLU A 51 3.65 1.60 6.55
N LEU A 52 3.71 0.27 6.58
CA LEU A 52 2.70 -0.58 7.23
C LEU A 52 2.66 -0.33 8.74
N THR A 53 3.81 -0.17 9.39
CA THR A 53 3.88 0.15 10.82
C THR A 53 3.27 1.51 11.13
N ALA A 54 3.51 2.52 10.29
CA ALA A 54 2.90 3.83 10.42
C ALA A 54 1.37 3.78 10.25
N LEU A 55 0.88 3.02 9.27
CA LEU A 55 -0.56 2.78 9.04
C LEU A 55 -1.22 2.08 10.23
N GLU A 56 -0.60 1.03 10.77
CA GLU A 56 -1.11 0.33 11.96
C GLU A 56 -1.17 1.23 13.18
N SER A 57 -0.15 2.07 13.38
CA SER A 57 -0.13 3.06 14.46
C SER A 57 -1.27 4.08 14.31
N SER A 58 -1.53 4.55 13.09
CA SER A 58 -2.63 5.47 12.80
C SER A 58 -3.99 4.80 13.01
N LEU A 59 -4.15 3.56 12.55
CA LEU A 59 -5.37 2.77 12.76
C LEU A 59 -5.61 2.50 14.25
N ALA A 60 -4.59 2.17 15.03
CA ALA A 60 -4.72 1.95 16.47
C ALA A 60 -5.25 3.20 17.18
N LYS A 61 -4.75 4.40 16.82
CA LYS A 61 -5.27 5.67 17.36
C LYS A 61 -6.73 5.88 16.98
N SER A 62 -7.10 5.62 15.72
CA SER A 62 -8.49 5.73 15.25
C SER A 62 -9.41 4.75 15.98
N GLY A 63 -8.99 3.50 16.17
CA GLY A 63 -9.74 2.50 16.93
C GLY A 63 -9.97 2.92 18.38
N HIS A 64 -8.97 3.47 19.04
CA HIS A 64 -9.10 4.02 20.39
C HIS A 64 -10.12 5.16 20.47
N GLN A 65 -10.11 6.06 19.50
CA GLN A 65 -11.05 7.18 19.43
C GLN A 65 -12.48 6.70 19.22
N ILE A 66 -12.71 5.75 18.31
CA ILE A 66 -14.03 5.14 18.05
C ILE A 66 -14.56 4.47 19.30
N GLN A 67 -13.73 3.66 19.99
CA GLN A 67 -14.13 3.00 21.24
C GLN A 67 -14.43 4.00 22.37
N HIS A 68 -13.67 5.07 22.47
CA HIS A 68 -13.94 6.12 23.44
C HIS A 68 -15.28 6.80 23.19
N SER A 69 -15.57 7.14 21.94
CA SER A 69 -16.86 7.70 21.53
C SER A 69 -18.00 6.74 21.89
N ARG A 70 -17.86 5.46 21.55
CA ARG A 70 -18.88 4.44 21.86
C ARG A 70 -19.20 4.34 23.36
N ARG A 71 -18.15 4.30 24.21
CA ARG A 71 -18.31 4.25 25.67
C ARG A 71 -19.01 5.50 26.20
N TYR A 72 -18.68 6.67 25.67
CA TYR A 72 -19.31 7.92 26.07
C TYR A 72 -20.81 7.92 25.81
N PHE A 73 -21.25 7.40 24.66
CA PHE A 73 -22.67 7.31 24.33
C PHE A 73 -23.41 6.24 25.14
N GLN A 74 -22.81 5.10 25.37
CA GLN A 74 -23.39 4.03 26.17
C GLN A 74 -23.60 4.44 27.64
N ALA A 75 -22.76 5.30 28.19
CA ALA A 75 -22.86 5.74 29.58
C ALA A 75 -24.01 6.75 29.82
N ARG A 76 -24.56 7.36 28.77
CA ARG A 76 -25.53 8.44 28.85
C ARG A 76 -27.01 8.02 28.66
N ASP A 77 -27.29 6.73 28.53
CA ASP A 77 -28.60 6.16 28.15
C ASP A 77 -29.74 6.40 29.17
N SER A 78 -29.62 7.34 30.14
CA SER A 78 -30.54 7.41 31.29
C SER A 78 -31.60 8.49 31.26
N ASP A 79 -31.58 9.49 30.35
CA ASP A 79 -32.55 10.60 30.41
C ASP A 79 -33.02 11.00 29.00
N ARG A 80 -34.26 10.66 28.62
CA ARG A 80 -34.73 10.66 27.21
C ARG A 80 -35.76 11.74 26.92
N ASP A 81 -35.30 12.78 26.19
CA ASP A 81 -36.16 13.63 25.36
C ASP A 81 -36.28 13.04 23.94
N LEU A 82 -37.51 13.05 23.37
CA LEU A 82 -37.80 12.52 22.02
C LEU A 82 -36.91 13.13 20.91
N ALA A 83 -36.56 14.41 21.04
CA ALA A 83 -35.68 15.10 20.09
C ALA A 83 -34.19 14.62 20.16
N LEU A 84 -33.78 14.10 21.31
CA LEU A 84 -32.46 13.50 21.50
C LEU A 84 -32.43 12.09 20.92
N GLN A 85 -33.52 11.37 20.88
CA GLN A 85 -33.58 9.99 20.39
C GLN A 85 -33.30 9.87 18.89
N GLU A 86 -33.77 10.83 18.08
CA GLU A 86 -33.46 10.84 16.63
C GLU A 86 -31.96 11.09 16.38
N MET A 87 -31.35 12.03 17.12
CA MET A 87 -29.94 12.34 17.03
C MET A 87 -29.07 11.22 17.59
N GLU A 88 -29.52 10.49 18.62
CA GLU A 88 -28.82 9.28 19.12
C GLU A 88 -28.82 8.16 18.07
N ALA A 89 -29.92 7.97 17.34
CA ALA A 89 -30.01 6.99 16.26
C ALA A 89 -29.05 7.33 15.09
N GLU A 90 -29.01 8.61 14.71
CA GLU A 90 -28.06 9.08 13.68
C GLU A 90 -26.60 8.85 14.10
N MET A 91 -26.29 9.16 15.34
CA MET A 91 -24.95 8.99 15.89
C MET A 91 -24.56 7.52 16.06
N ALA A 92 -25.50 6.66 16.46
CA ALA A 92 -25.28 5.22 16.51
C ALA A 92 -25.00 4.64 15.12
N ALA A 93 -25.75 5.09 14.10
CA ALA A 93 -25.53 4.69 12.70
C ALA A 93 -24.17 5.17 12.19
N ALA A 94 -23.77 6.40 12.50
CA ALA A 94 -22.46 6.94 12.12
C ALA A 94 -21.30 6.18 12.79
N LEU A 95 -21.47 5.81 14.07
CA LEU A 95 -20.48 4.97 14.79
C LEU A 95 -20.34 3.59 14.17
N ASP A 96 -21.45 2.93 13.84
CA ASP A 96 -21.45 1.60 13.24
C ASP A 96 -20.81 1.61 11.84
N SER A 97 -21.13 2.63 11.03
CA SER A 97 -20.49 2.86 9.72
C SER A 97 -18.98 3.05 9.85
N THR A 98 -18.55 3.89 10.80
CA THR A 98 -17.12 4.18 11.04
C THR A 98 -16.38 2.94 11.56
N GLU A 99 -17.00 2.15 12.45
CA GLU A 99 -16.41 0.90 12.97
C GLU A 99 -16.28 -0.16 11.87
N THR A 100 -17.29 -0.30 11.01
CA THR A 100 -17.26 -1.23 9.88
C THR A 100 -16.13 -0.87 8.91
N LEU A 101 -16.01 0.40 8.55
CA LEU A 101 -14.94 0.89 7.68
C LEU A 101 -13.57 0.69 8.32
N TYR A 102 -13.43 0.96 9.62
CA TYR A 102 -12.20 0.72 10.37
C TYR A 102 -11.77 -0.75 10.31
N LEU A 103 -12.68 -1.68 10.54
CA LEU A 103 -12.41 -3.11 10.48
C LEU A 103 -12.03 -3.57 9.07
N GLU A 104 -12.65 -3.02 8.04
CA GLU A 104 -12.31 -3.31 6.64
C GLU A 104 -10.89 -2.86 6.31
N VAL A 105 -10.51 -1.64 6.71
CA VAL A 105 -9.15 -1.12 6.48
C VAL A 105 -8.12 -1.93 7.26
N LEU A 106 -8.41 -2.25 8.52
CA LEU A 106 -7.54 -3.06 9.37
C LEU A 106 -7.28 -4.45 8.75
N ASP A 107 -8.32 -5.10 8.24
CA ASP A 107 -8.20 -6.41 7.59
C ASP A 107 -7.38 -6.32 6.29
N LYS A 108 -7.55 -5.26 5.49
CA LYS A 108 -6.71 -5.02 4.30
C LYS A 108 -5.23 -4.85 4.66
N VAL A 109 -4.92 -4.03 5.67
CA VAL A 109 -3.54 -3.81 6.13
C VAL A 109 -2.93 -5.09 6.67
N ARG A 110 -3.69 -5.84 7.47
CA ARG A 110 -3.25 -7.12 8.03
C ARG A 110 -2.94 -8.15 6.94
N ARG A 111 -3.80 -8.33 5.94
CA ARG A 111 -3.56 -9.23 4.81
C ARG A 111 -2.29 -8.87 4.04
N VAL A 112 -2.04 -7.59 3.82
CA VAL A 112 -0.81 -7.14 3.17
C VAL A 112 0.41 -7.49 4.03
N ARG A 113 0.33 -7.27 5.34
CA ARG A 113 1.41 -7.59 6.27
C ARG A 113 1.73 -9.09 6.30
N GLU A 114 0.72 -9.95 6.39
CA GLU A 114 0.88 -11.40 6.40
C GLU A 114 1.53 -11.92 5.10
N SER A 115 1.24 -11.27 3.98
CA SER A 115 1.79 -11.61 2.67
C SER A 115 3.03 -10.82 2.26
N ALA A 116 3.51 -9.89 3.09
CA ALA A 116 4.63 -8.98 2.77
C ALA A 116 5.99 -9.70 2.52
N GLY A 117 6.10 -10.98 2.89
CA GLY A 117 7.23 -11.84 2.54
C GLY A 117 7.36 -12.12 1.03
N SER A 118 6.27 -12.07 0.28
CA SER A 118 6.24 -12.32 -1.15
C SER A 118 6.64 -11.08 -1.97
N VAL A 119 7.54 -11.28 -2.94
CA VAL A 119 7.96 -10.23 -3.89
C VAL A 119 6.76 -9.69 -4.68
N TRP A 120 5.85 -10.56 -5.11
CA TRP A 120 4.66 -10.19 -5.86
C TRP A 120 3.71 -9.31 -5.04
N THR A 121 3.56 -9.60 -3.76
CA THR A 121 2.75 -8.77 -2.85
C THR A 121 3.35 -7.37 -2.70
N ARG A 122 4.68 -7.25 -2.63
CA ARG A 122 5.37 -5.96 -2.54
C ARG A 122 5.16 -5.13 -3.80
N ILE A 123 5.26 -5.73 -4.99
CA ILE A 123 5.01 -5.06 -6.27
C ILE A 123 3.54 -4.61 -6.38
N SER A 124 2.59 -5.50 -6.06
CA SER A 124 1.15 -5.18 -6.13
C SER A 124 0.75 -4.11 -5.12
N TRP A 125 1.36 -4.11 -3.92
CA TRP A 125 1.19 -3.07 -2.92
C TRP A 125 1.62 -1.71 -3.47
N TRP A 126 2.82 -1.64 -4.02
CA TRP A 126 3.36 -0.39 -4.57
C TRP A 126 2.50 0.17 -5.71
N GLN A 127 2.01 -0.71 -6.60
CA GLN A 127 1.24 -0.28 -7.77
C GLN A 127 -0.22 0.11 -7.47
N ARG A 128 -0.90 -0.61 -6.59
CA ARG A 128 -2.34 -0.46 -6.36
C ARG A 128 -2.74 -0.44 -4.90
N GLY A 129 -2.09 -1.22 -4.06
CA GLY A 129 -2.47 -1.40 -2.66
C GLY A 129 -2.35 -0.11 -1.86
N ARG A 130 -1.26 0.61 -2.03
CA ARG A 130 -0.98 1.87 -1.36
C ARG A 130 -2.05 2.93 -1.61
N GLN A 131 -2.45 3.10 -2.86
CA GLN A 131 -3.46 4.09 -3.23
C GLN A 131 -4.85 3.71 -2.72
N ALA A 132 -5.20 2.42 -2.77
CA ALA A 132 -6.46 1.92 -2.25
C ALA A 132 -6.57 2.13 -0.74
N VAL A 133 -5.52 1.75 0.03
CA VAL A 133 -5.52 1.96 1.50
C VAL A 133 -5.48 3.45 1.84
N ALA A 134 -4.75 4.28 1.11
CA ALA A 134 -4.75 5.73 1.33
C ALA A 134 -6.14 6.35 1.11
N SER A 135 -6.87 5.89 0.08
CA SER A 135 -8.25 6.30 -0.17
C SER A 135 -9.19 5.89 0.97
N ASP A 136 -9.07 4.65 1.45
CA ASP A 136 -9.88 4.13 2.55
C ASP A 136 -9.57 4.86 3.88
N MET A 137 -8.29 5.18 4.12
CA MET A 137 -7.87 6.00 5.27
C MET A 137 -8.43 7.41 5.20
N ALA A 138 -8.42 8.05 4.03
CA ALA A 138 -9.01 9.38 3.85
C ALA A 138 -10.53 9.36 4.10
N ARG A 139 -11.21 8.29 3.65
CA ARG A 139 -12.64 8.08 3.94
C ARG A 139 -12.88 7.89 5.44
N LEU A 140 -12.06 7.10 6.13
CA LEU A 140 -12.16 6.89 7.58
C LEU A 140 -11.97 8.22 8.35
N GLU A 141 -11.03 9.06 7.95
CA GLU A 141 -10.82 10.39 8.56
C GLU A 141 -12.01 11.33 8.30
N SER A 142 -12.65 11.26 7.13
CA SER A 142 -13.87 12.01 6.82
C SER A 142 -15.03 11.58 7.72
N GLU A 143 -15.26 10.27 7.88
CA GLU A 143 -16.29 9.73 8.78
C GLU A 143 -16.04 10.11 10.24
N LYS A 144 -14.80 10.06 10.71
CA LYS A 144 -14.42 10.52 12.05
C LYS A 144 -14.69 12.02 12.25
N THR A 145 -14.43 12.84 11.25
CA THR A 145 -14.70 14.28 11.30
C THR A 145 -16.22 14.54 11.39
N HIS A 146 -17.00 13.81 10.60
CA HIS A 146 -18.45 13.84 10.66
C HIS A 146 -18.97 13.42 12.05
N LEU A 147 -18.48 12.31 12.59
CA LEU A 147 -18.80 11.86 13.93
C LEU A 147 -18.46 12.93 15.00
N GLY A 148 -17.30 13.58 14.88
CA GLY A 148 -16.90 14.67 15.75
C GLY A 148 -17.84 15.89 15.68
N SER A 149 -18.33 16.23 14.50
CA SER A 149 -19.30 17.32 14.33
C SER A 149 -20.66 16.99 14.96
N LEU A 150 -21.12 15.76 14.85
CA LEU A 150 -22.34 15.28 15.52
C LEU A 150 -22.17 15.34 17.04
N GLN A 151 -21.01 14.92 17.58
CA GLN A 151 -20.72 15.01 19.00
C GLN A 151 -20.77 16.44 19.53
N LEU A 152 -20.18 17.40 18.81
CA LEU A 152 -20.21 18.80 19.17
C LEU A 152 -21.63 19.36 19.16
N THR A 153 -22.44 19.02 18.15
CA THR A 153 -23.84 19.42 18.07
C THR A 153 -24.64 18.87 19.23
N PHE A 154 -24.37 17.62 19.63
CA PHE A 154 -25.00 16.97 20.77
C PHE A 154 -24.63 17.60 22.13
N LEU A 155 -23.40 18.09 22.28
CA LEU A 155 -22.94 18.74 23.51
C LEU A 155 -23.48 20.17 23.69
N LEU A 156 -23.84 20.83 22.58
CA LEU A 156 -24.33 22.21 22.58
C LEU A 156 -25.86 22.33 22.77
N LYS A 157 -26.59 21.23 22.73
CA LYS A 157 -28.03 21.15 23.04
C LYS A 157 -28.25 20.67 24.47
#